data_ce787d399337522d13a3e8a71e6b502b
#
_entry.id   ce787d399337522d13a3e8a71e6b502b
#
_cell.length_a   1.000
_cell.length_b   1.000
_cell.length_c   1.000
_cell.angle_alpha   90.00
_cell.angle_beta   90.00
_cell.angle_gamma   90.00
#
_symmetry.space_group_name_H-M   'P 1'
#
loop_
_entity.id
_entity.type
_entity.pdbx_description
1 polymer ?
#
loop_
_entity_poly.entity_id
_entity_poly.type
_entity_poly.pdbx_seq_one_letter_code
_entity_poly.pdbx_strand_id
1 'polypeptide(L)'
;YGTNYIAVMPTNLYGPNDNFHLENSHVMPAMMRKIYLAKLIHEGDWRSIEVDMNKRPINPTDKLRAIIGEGNVDGSNSHERILKALEFYGIYNNKVVLWGTGTPLREFLWSEDMADASVHVLLNVDFKDIIGIEKYSNVFYGAKTDGSVDRNNSEGRGGAIPSLGEIRNCHINVGTGKE
;
A
#
# COMPACT_ATOMS: atom_id res chain seq x y z
N TYR A 1 3.70 -27.55 10.50
CA TYR A 1 4.91 -27.49 9.66
C TYR A 1 6.10 -26.81 10.38
N GLY A 2 5.90 -26.14 11.54
CA GLY A 2 6.96 -25.54 12.35
C GLY A 2 7.77 -24.44 11.67
N THR A 3 7.20 -23.75 10.69
CA THR A 3 7.87 -22.67 9.96
C THR A 3 7.68 -21.34 10.68
N ASN A 4 8.75 -20.52 10.72
CA ASN A 4 8.78 -19.23 11.37
C ASN A 4 8.38 -18.13 10.37
N TYR A 5 7.10 -18.07 9.98
CA TYR A 5 6.57 -17.05 9.09
C TYR A 5 5.81 -15.98 9.86
N ILE A 6 6.12 -14.72 9.59
CA ILE A 6 5.46 -13.57 10.16
C ILE A 6 4.87 -12.73 9.02
N ALA A 7 3.60 -12.39 9.13
CA ALA A 7 2.96 -11.46 8.22
C ALA A 7 3.10 -10.03 8.78
N VAL A 8 3.54 -9.10 7.94
CA VAL A 8 3.55 -7.67 8.24
C VAL A 8 2.48 -6.98 7.40
N MET A 9 1.72 -6.09 8.02
CA MET A 9 0.62 -5.34 7.39
C MET A 9 0.98 -3.86 7.39
N PRO A 10 1.50 -3.34 6.27
CA PRO A 10 1.78 -1.92 6.16
C PRO A 10 0.50 -1.12 6.00
N THR A 11 0.53 0.14 6.41
CA THR A 11 -0.44 1.14 5.99
C THR A 11 -0.21 1.57 4.54
N ASN A 12 -0.78 2.69 4.08
CA ASN A 12 -0.58 3.14 2.70
C ASN A 12 0.87 3.56 2.47
N LEU A 13 1.57 2.83 1.63
CA LEU A 13 2.96 3.14 1.30
C LEU A 13 3.05 4.23 0.25
N TYR A 14 4.09 5.05 0.34
CA TYR A 14 4.51 5.99 -0.68
C TYR A 14 6.05 6.07 -0.70
N GLY A 15 6.63 6.45 -1.84
CA GLY A 15 8.08 6.56 -1.93
C GLY A 15 8.61 6.78 -3.35
N PRO A 16 9.93 6.66 -3.53
CA PRO A 16 10.55 6.78 -4.83
C PRO A 16 10.03 5.72 -5.80
N ASN A 17 9.92 6.11 -7.08
CA ASN A 17 9.45 5.23 -8.16
C ASN A 17 8.01 4.71 -7.99
N ASP A 18 7.18 5.40 -7.20
CA ASP A 18 5.77 5.08 -7.05
C ASP A 18 5.01 5.21 -8.38
N ASN A 19 3.81 4.64 -8.40
CA ASN A 19 2.91 4.76 -9.53
C ASN A 19 2.18 6.12 -9.49
N PHE A 20 2.57 7.06 -10.35
CA PHE A 20 1.94 8.38 -10.48
C PHE A 20 0.82 8.44 -11.54
N HIS A 21 0.24 7.31 -11.91
CA HIS A 21 -0.87 7.28 -12.86
C HIS A 21 -2.12 7.97 -12.27
N LEU A 22 -2.83 8.80 -13.08
CA LEU A 22 -3.93 9.61 -12.56
C LEU A 22 -5.17 8.80 -12.13
N GLU A 23 -5.33 7.57 -12.61
CA GLU A 23 -6.45 6.68 -12.28
C GLU A 23 -6.07 5.51 -11.37
N ASN A 24 -4.91 4.89 -11.64
CA ASN A 24 -4.56 3.58 -11.05
C ASN A 24 -3.48 3.69 -9.97
N SER A 25 -3.16 4.90 -9.52
CA SER A 25 -2.21 5.13 -8.43
C SER A 25 -2.90 5.22 -7.08
N HIS A 26 -2.12 5.03 -6.03
CA HIS A 26 -2.56 5.35 -4.68
C HIS A 26 -2.78 6.86 -4.51
N VAL A 27 -3.52 7.22 -3.47
CA VAL A 27 -3.96 8.62 -3.22
C VAL A 27 -2.80 9.60 -3.17
N MET A 28 -1.73 9.28 -2.43
CA MET A 28 -0.59 10.21 -2.24
C MET A 28 0.12 10.54 -3.57
N PRO A 29 0.60 9.57 -4.36
CA PRO A 29 1.26 9.86 -5.63
C PRO A 29 0.31 10.52 -6.66
N ALA A 30 -0.99 10.15 -6.68
CA ALA A 30 -1.96 10.83 -7.52
C ALA A 30 -2.09 12.32 -7.17
N MET A 31 -2.21 12.63 -5.88
CA MET A 31 -2.31 14.01 -5.40
C MET A 31 -1.04 14.82 -5.73
N MET A 32 0.14 14.24 -5.49
CA MET A 32 1.42 14.89 -5.80
C MET A 32 1.49 15.25 -7.29
N ARG A 33 1.17 14.33 -8.19
CA ARG A 33 1.18 14.62 -9.64
C ARG A 33 0.14 15.65 -10.02
N LYS A 34 -1.08 15.60 -9.48
CA LYS A 34 -2.13 16.58 -9.75
C LYS A 34 -1.71 17.99 -9.33
N ILE A 35 -1.15 18.13 -8.12
CA ILE A 35 -0.69 19.44 -7.62
C ILE A 35 0.48 19.95 -8.46
N TYR A 36 1.42 19.08 -8.81
CA TYR A 36 2.57 19.43 -9.65
C TYR A 36 2.12 19.94 -11.03
N LEU A 37 1.24 19.22 -11.71
CA LEU A 37 0.72 19.61 -13.01
C LEU A 37 -0.11 20.91 -12.94
N ALA A 38 -0.92 21.10 -11.91
CA ALA A 38 -1.66 22.36 -11.70
C ALA A 38 -0.72 23.55 -11.50
N LYS A 39 0.39 23.35 -10.77
CA LYS A 39 1.44 24.37 -10.62
C LYS A 39 2.08 24.71 -11.96
N LEU A 40 2.47 23.71 -12.75
CA LEU A 40 3.08 23.95 -14.06
C LEU A 40 2.15 24.68 -15.03
N ILE A 41 0.85 24.35 -15.03
CA ILE A 41 -0.15 25.07 -15.82
C ILE A 41 -0.22 26.54 -15.38
N HIS A 42 -0.20 26.79 -14.08
CA HIS A 42 -0.24 28.15 -13.51
C HIS A 42 0.99 28.98 -13.90
N GLU A 43 2.16 28.36 -13.90
CA GLU A 43 3.44 28.98 -14.28
C GLU A 43 3.63 29.09 -15.81
N GLY A 44 2.78 28.43 -16.59
CA GLY A 44 2.91 28.36 -18.05
C GLY A 44 4.08 27.52 -18.53
N ASP A 45 4.62 26.62 -17.67
CA ASP A 45 5.75 25.75 -18.00
C ASP A 45 5.30 24.51 -18.80
N TRP A 46 4.98 24.76 -20.07
CA TRP A 46 4.55 23.73 -20.99
C TRP A 46 5.61 22.68 -21.25
N ARG A 47 6.89 23.06 -21.24
CA ARG A 47 7.98 22.10 -21.44
C ARG A 47 7.98 21.00 -20.37
N SER A 48 7.82 21.39 -19.12
CA SER A 48 7.76 20.41 -18.01
C SER A 48 6.48 19.58 -18.05
N ILE A 49 5.36 20.16 -18.50
CA ILE A 49 4.10 19.42 -18.71
C ILE A 49 4.31 18.34 -19.79
N GLU A 50 4.85 18.70 -20.94
CA GLU A 50 5.13 17.78 -22.04
C GLU A 50 6.08 16.64 -21.63
N VAL A 51 7.12 16.95 -20.86
CA VAL A 51 8.03 15.95 -20.29
C VAL A 51 7.30 14.97 -19.36
N ASP A 52 6.48 15.48 -18.46
CA ASP A 52 5.68 14.61 -17.56
C ASP A 52 4.70 13.74 -18.33
N MET A 53 3.99 14.33 -19.30
CA MET A 53 3.00 13.62 -20.13
C MET A 53 3.66 12.55 -21.02
N ASN A 54 4.86 12.80 -21.54
CA ASN A 54 5.62 11.78 -22.29
C ASN A 54 6.11 10.64 -21.39
N LYS A 55 6.52 10.96 -20.17
CA LYS A 55 6.94 9.94 -19.20
C LYS A 55 5.77 9.10 -18.69
N ARG A 56 4.58 9.68 -18.60
CA ARG A 56 3.38 9.07 -18.02
C ARG A 56 2.14 9.45 -18.84
N PRO A 57 2.01 8.93 -20.06
CA PRO A 57 0.87 9.24 -20.93
C PRO A 57 -0.43 8.80 -20.28
N ILE A 58 -1.51 9.51 -20.57
CA ILE A 58 -2.86 9.17 -20.13
C ILE A 58 -3.48 8.24 -21.18
N ASN A 59 -3.91 7.06 -20.75
CA ASN A 59 -4.75 6.17 -21.55
C ASN A 59 -6.22 6.54 -21.27
N PRO A 60 -6.92 7.21 -22.20
CA PRO A 60 -8.22 7.74 -21.89
C PRO A 60 -9.25 6.61 -21.69
N THR A 61 -10.05 6.76 -20.64
CA THR A 61 -11.28 5.98 -20.44
C THR A 61 -12.31 6.31 -21.51
N ASP A 62 -13.35 5.49 -21.66
CA ASP A 62 -14.42 5.76 -22.63
C ASP A 62 -15.07 7.12 -22.41
N LYS A 63 -15.21 7.55 -21.16
CA LYS A 63 -15.74 8.88 -20.82
C LYS A 63 -14.82 10.00 -21.29
N LEU A 64 -13.52 9.83 -21.10
CA LEU A 64 -12.53 10.82 -21.54
C LEU A 64 -12.42 10.82 -23.07
N ARG A 65 -12.45 9.65 -23.74
CA ARG A 65 -12.49 9.54 -25.21
C ARG A 65 -13.64 10.30 -25.83
N ALA A 66 -14.80 10.28 -25.22
CA ALA A 66 -15.96 11.05 -25.68
C ALA A 66 -15.69 12.56 -25.69
N ILE A 67 -14.78 13.05 -24.89
CA ILE A 67 -14.43 14.49 -24.76
C ILE A 67 -13.29 14.87 -25.69
N ILE A 68 -12.23 14.05 -25.73
CA ILE A 68 -10.96 14.42 -26.39
C ILE A 68 -10.67 13.61 -27.67
N GLY A 69 -11.49 12.60 -28.00
CA GLY A 69 -11.27 11.68 -29.13
C GLY A 69 -10.33 10.52 -28.77
N GLU A 70 -10.06 9.68 -29.77
CA GLU A 70 -9.25 8.49 -29.63
C GLU A 70 -7.75 8.77 -29.47
N GLY A 71 -7.04 7.78 -28.94
CA GLY A 71 -5.60 7.77 -28.75
C GLY A 71 -5.14 8.30 -27.37
N ASN A 72 -3.92 7.92 -27.00
CA ASN A 72 -3.33 8.34 -25.75
C ASN A 72 -3.06 9.85 -25.75
N VAL A 73 -3.00 10.42 -24.54
CA VAL A 73 -2.61 11.82 -24.36
C VAL A 73 -1.20 11.86 -23.78
N ASP A 74 -0.27 12.39 -24.56
CA ASP A 74 1.13 12.57 -24.21
C ASP A 74 1.59 14.00 -24.52
N GLY A 75 2.88 14.29 -24.35
CA GLY A 75 3.43 15.61 -24.57
C GLY A 75 3.50 16.04 -26.04
N SER A 76 3.22 15.16 -27.01
CA SER A 76 3.16 15.51 -28.44
C SER A 76 1.80 16.06 -28.87
N ASN A 77 0.79 15.95 -28.01
CA ASN A 77 -0.56 16.45 -28.30
C ASN A 77 -0.64 17.98 -28.15
N SER A 78 -1.65 18.57 -28.77
CA SER A 78 -1.93 20.00 -28.60
C SER A 78 -2.19 20.34 -27.14
N HIS A 79 -1.78 21.55 -26.72
CA HIS A 79 -2.01 22.02 -25.34
C HIS A 79 -3.49 21.98 -24.97
N GLU A 80 -4.40 22.28 -25.92
CA GLU A 80 -5.84 22.20 -25.70
C GLU A 80 -6.29 20.78 -25.34
N ARG A 81 -5.77 19.74 -26.06
CA ARG A 81 -6.11 18.35 -25.79
C ARG A 81 -5.55 17.91 -24.44
N ILE A 82 -4.32 18.31 -24.10
CA ILE A 82 -3.71 18.05 -22.80
C ILE A 82 -4.55 18.68 -21.69
N LEU A 83 -4.91 19.96 -21.81
CA LEU A 83 -5.72 20.65 -20.80
C LEU A 83 -7.07 19.97 -20.59
N LYS A 84 -7.80 19.62 -21.65
CA LYS A 84 -9.08 18.91 -21.51
C LYS A 84 -8.93 17.58 -20.79
N ALA A 85 -7.84 16.84 -21.07
CA ALA A 85 -7.56 15.59 -20.36
C ALA A 85 -7.25 15.84 -18.87
N LEU A 86 -6.46 16.86 -18.55
CA LEU A 86 -6.11 17.20 -17.18
C LEU A 86 -7.33 17.72 -16.39
N GLU A 87 -8.19 18.53 -17.01
CA GLU A 87 -9.46 19.01 -16.43
C GLU A 87 -10.41 17.85 -16.07
N PHE A 88 -10.46 16.81 -16.89
CA PHE A 88 -11.24 15.60 -16.59
C PHE A 88 -10.79 14.94 -15.28
N TYR A 89 -9.50 15.00 -14.96
CA TYR A 89 -8.94 14.51 -13.69
C TYR A 89 -8.96 15.56 -12.57
N GLY A 90 -9.62 16.69 -12.78
CA GLY A 90 -9.76 17.76 -11.78
C GLY A 90 -8.53 18.64 -11.62
N ILE A 91 -7.68 18.73 -12.65
CA ILE A 91 -6.46 19.55 -12.65
C ILE A 91 -6.71 20.82 -13.47
N TYR A 92 -6.64 21.98 -12.84
CA TYR A 92 -6.88 23.28 -13.43
C TYR A 92 -5.71 24.22 -13.19
N ASN A 93 -5.72 25.40 -13.81
CA ASN A 93 -4.64 26.39 -13.76
C ASN A 93 -4.17 26.74 -12.32
N ASN A 94 -4.99 26.80 -11.34
CA ASN A 94 -4.60 27.16 -9.96
C ASN A 94 -5.37 26.36 -8.92
N LYS A 95 -5.97 25.27 -9.34
CA LYS A 95 -6.88 24.50 -8.51
C LYS A 95 -6.78 23.01 -8.85
N VAL A 96 -6.81 22.18 -7.83
CA VAL A 96 -7.01 20.74 -7.95
C VAL A 96 -8.32 20.37 -7.28
N VAL A 97 -9.19 19.69 -8.01
CA VAL A 97 -10.44 19.12 -7.48
C VAL A 97 -10.16 17.67 -7.09
N LEU A 98 -10.31 17.35 -5.82
CA LEU A 98 -10.21 16.01 -5.30
C LEU A 98 -11.58 15.36 -5.20
N TRP A 99 -11.63 14.07 -5.42
CA TRP A 99 -12.87 13.30 -5.29
C TRP A 99 -13.17 13.02 -3.82
N GLY A 100 -14.45 12.99 -3.47
CA GLY A 100 -14.92 12.69 -2.14
C GLY A 100 -15.07 13.91 -1.24
N THR A 101 -15.36 13.67 0.02
CA THR A 101 -15.68 14.70 1.03
C THR A 101 -14.44 15.27 1.72
N GLY A 102 -13.28 14.62 1.61
CA GLY A 102 -12.06 14.97 2.35
C GLY A 102 -12.09 14.57 3.84
N THR A 103 -13.16 13.92 4.30
CA THR A 103 -13.29 13.51 5.71
C THR A 103 -12.51 12.23 6.09
N PRO A 104 -12.31 11.23 5.19
CA PRO A 104 -11.57 10.02 5.56
C PRO A 104 -10.11 10.32 5.87
N LEU A 105 -9.69 9.98 7.07
CA LEU A 105 -8.28 10.00 7.46
C LEU A 105 -7.58 8.75 6.91
N ARG A 106 -6.32 8.91 6.53
CA ARG A 106 -5.45 7.83 6.07
C ARG A 106 -4.06 8.02 6.64
N GLU A 107 -3.49 6.94 7.11
CA GLU A 107 -2.10 6.89 7.51
C GLU A 107 -1.23 6.58 6.29
N PHE A 108 -0.08 7.22 6.20
CA PHE A 108 0.90 7.00 5.13
C PHE A 108 2.25 6.67 5.74
N LEU A 109 2.93 5.70 5.16
CA LEU A 109 4.24 5.24 5.59
C LEU A 109 5.23 5.31 4.43
N TRP A 110 6.42 5.82 4.70
CA TRP A 110 7.51 5.85 3.74
C TRP A 110 8.01 4.44 3.43
N SER A 111 8.24 4.14 2.16
CA SER A 111 8.56 2.77 1.73
C SER A 111 9.87 2.23 2.29
N GLU A 112 10.87 3.10 2.53
CA GLU A 112 12.14 2.71 3.15
C GLU A 112 11.96 2.38 4.63
N ASP A 113 11.12 3.15 5.36
CA ASP A 113 10.78 2.83 6.76
C ASP A 113 10.09 1.47 6.86
N MET A 114 9.24 1.13 5.89
CA MET A 114 8.64 -0.20 5.82
C MET A 114 9.68 -1.29 5.57
N ALA A 115 10.65 -1.03 4.70
CA ALA A 115 11.74 -1.97 4.44
C ALA A 115 12.57 -2.20 5.70
N ASP A 116 12.95 -1.12 6.40
CA ASP A 116 13.70 -1.21 7.66
C ASP A 116 12.91 -1.94 8.75
N ALA A 117 11.62 -1.66 8.88
CA ALA A 117 10.74 -2.40 9.80
C ALA A 117 10.68 -3.89 9.47
N SER A 118 10.61 -4.24 8.19
CA SER A 118 10.59 -5.63 7.74
C SER A 118 11.90 -6.36 8.07
N VAL A 119 13.04 -5.69 7.86
CA VAL A 119 14.36 -6.23 8.23
C VAL A 119 14.47 -6.38 9.75
N HIS A 120 14.00 -5.37 10.52
CA HIS A 120 13.99 -5.46 11.98
C HIS A 120 13.18 -6.67 12.48
N VAL A 121 11.98 -6.87 11.94
CA VAL A 121 11.13 -8.03 12.29
C VAL A 121 11.82 -9.33 11.91
N LEU A 122 12.41 -9.42 10.72
CA LEU A 122 13.12 -10.62 10.25
C LEU A 122 14.28 -11.03 11.17
N LEU A 123 15.01 -10.06 11.70
CA LEU A 123 16.20 -10.30 12.52
C LEU A 123 15.92 -10.48 14.02
N ASN A 124 14.80 -9.94 14.53
CA ASN A 124 14.60 -9.80 15.97
C ASN A 124 13.30 -10.43 16.48
N VAL A 125 12.40 -10.88 15.62
CA VAL A 125 11.07 -11.37 16.03
C VAL A 125 10.82 -12.76 15.48
N ASP A 126 10.52 -13.69 16.35
CA ASP A 126 10.05 -15.03 16.00
C ASP A 126 8.52 -15.07 16.04
N PHE A 127 7.90 -15.96 15.25
CA PHE A 127 6.45 -16.20 15.30
C PHE A 127 5.95 -16.51 16.73
N LYS A 128 6.75 -17.24 17.52
CA LYS A 128 6.47 -17.52 18.94
C LYS A 128 6.29 -16.24 19.76
N ASP A 129 6.99 -15.16 19.46
CA ASP A 129 6.90 -13.90 20.21
C ASP A 129 5.56 -13.19 19.96
N ILE A 130 4.97 -13.38 18.79
CA ILE A 130 3.69 -12.81 18.41
C ILE A 130 2.52 -13.55 19.08
N ILE A 131 2.61 -14.86 19.18
CA ILE A 131 1.51 -15.68 19.72
C ILE A 131 1.50 -15.82 21.24
N GLY A 132 2.50 -15.24 21.94
CA GLY A 132 2.60 -15.33 23.41
C GLY A 132 2.90 -16.74 23.89
N ILE A 133 4.15 -17.11 23.97
CA ILE A 133 4.70 -18.48 24.03
C ILE A 133 4.21 -19.31 25.21
N GLU A 134 3.99 -18.71 26.36
CA GLU A 134 3.64 -19.51 27.57
C GLU A 134 2.36 -20.33 27.37
N LYS A 135 1.45 -19.86 26.54
CA LYS A 135 0.18 -20.52 26.26
C LYS A 135 0.27 -21.60 25.17
N TYR A 136 1.27 -21.55 24.29
CA TYR A 136 1.34 -22.37 23.08
C TYR A 136 2.62 -23.19 22.95
N SER A 137 3.58 -23.06 23.85
CA SER A 137 4.85 -23.82 23.80
C SER A 137 4.64 -25.34 23.75
N ASN A 138 3.60 -25.82 24.44
CA ASN A 138 3.27 -27.25 24.48
C ASN A 138 2.55 -27.75 23.21
N VAL A 139 2.07 -26.86 22.36
CA VAL A 139 1.34 -27.21 21.13
C VAL A 139 2.29 -27.39 19.94
N PHE A 140 3.37 -26.58 19.89
CA PHE A 140 4.31 -26.59 18.76
C PHE A 140 5.58 -27.41 18.99
N TYR A 141 5.96 -27.67 20.24
CA TYR A 141 7.17 -28.41 20.62
C TYR A 141 6.90 -29.74 21.33
N GLY A 142 5.72 -30.33 21.12
CA GLY A 142 5.33 -31.62 21.70
C GLY A 142 6.08 -32.85 21.17
N ALA A 143 7.23 -32.68 20.53
CA ALA A 143 8.15 -33.76 20.25
C ALA A 143 9.22 -33.80 21.34
N LYS A 144 9.16 -34.79 22.22
CA LYS A 144 10.30 -35.12 23.09
C LYS A 144 11.51 -35.40 22.21
N THR A 145 12.68 -35.00 22.68
CA THR A 145 13.98 -35.18 22.00
C THR A 145 14.33 -36.65 21.72
N ASP A 146 13.51 -37.58 22.17
CA ASP A 146 13.67 -39.05 21.98
C ASP A 146 12.74 -39.64 20.90
N GLY A 147 11.97 -38.83 20.19
CA GLY A 147 11.08 -39.29 19.12
C GLY A 147 9.82 -40.05 19.57
N SER A 148 9.52 -40.11 20.86
CA SER A 148 8.30 -40.74 21.38
C SER A 148 7.15 -39.75 21.50
N VAL A 149 6.01 -40.07 20.91
CA VAL A 149 4.75 -39.36 21.08
C VAL A 149 3.99 -39.99 22.23
N ASP A 150 3.86 -39.31 23.35
CA ASP A 150 3.07 -39.76 24.49
C ASP A 150 1.57 -39.63 24.19
N ARG A 151 0.95 -40.72 23.75
CA ARG A 151 -0.49 -40.78 23.40
C ARG A 151 -1.41 -40.92 24.61
N ASN A 152 -0.87 -41.00 25.83
CA ASN A 152 -1.62 -41.36 27.03
C ASN A 152 -1.79 -40.21 28.06
N ASN A 153 -1.44 -38.99 27.73
CA ASN A 153 -1.67 -37.87 28.68
C ASN A 153 -2.99 -37.16 28.39
N SER A 154 -4.11 -37.93 28.55
CA SER A 154 -5.46 -37.40 28.43
C SER A 154 -6.03 -36.84 29.74
N GLU A 155 -5.24 -36.83 30.83
CA GLU A 155 -5.70 -36.31 32.12
C GLU A 155 -4.67 -35.35 32.70
N GLY A 156 -4.75 -34.09 32.35
CA GLY A 156 -3.93 -33.06 32.98
C GLY A 156 -4.07 -31.69 32.36
N ARG A 157 -5.18 -30.99 32.68
CA ARG A 157 -5.43 -29.58 32.39
C ARG A 157 -5.36 -29.22 30.91
N GLY A 158 -6.42 -29.55 30.22
CA GLY A 158 -6.68 -29.18 28.85
C GLY A 158 -6.81 -27.67 28.67
N GLY A 159 -5.72 -27.02 28.34
CA GLY A 159 -5.80 -25.87 27.48
C GLY A 159 -6.19 -26.42 26.11
N ALA A 160 -7.45 -26.17 25.68
CA ALA A 160 -7.88 -26.53 24.36
C ALA A 160 -6.86 -25.99 23.34
N ILE A 161 -6.41 -26.84 22.41
CA ILE A 161 -5.65 -26.35 21.23
C ILE A 161 -6.55 -25.30 20.59
N PRO A 162 -6.10 -24.02 20.48
CA PRO A 162 -6.94 -23.03 19.82
C PRO A 162 -7.24 -23.52 18.42
N SER A 163 -8.51 -23.54 18.05
CA SER A 163 -8.88 -23.81 16.66
C SER A 163 -8.17 -22.80 15.76
N LEU A 164 -7.87 -23.19 14.52
CA LEU A 164 -7.33 -22.24 13.53
C LEU A 164 -8.12 -20.90 13.46
N GLY A 165 -9.37 -20.88 13.93
CA GLY A 165 -10.22 -19.70 14.09
C GLY A 165 -9.88 -18.80 15.29
N GLU A 166 -9.13 -19.32 16.29
CA GLU A 166 -8.74 -18.55 17.49
C GLU A 166 -7.37 -17.88 17.35
N ILE A 167 -6.53 -18.36 16.44
CA ILE A 167 -5.27 -17.68 16.03
C ILE A 167 -5.63 -16.65 14.97
N ARG A 168 -6.36 -15.64 15.37
CA ARG A 168 -6.65 -14.48 14.52
C ARG A 168 -5.68 -13.35 14.86
N ASN A 169 -5.31 -12.55 13.85
CA ASN A 169 -4.44 -11.38 14.02
C ASN A 169 -2.98 -11.69 14.40
N CYS A 170 -2.39 -12.74 13.83
CA CYS A 170 -0.96 -13.05 13.96
C CYS A 170 -0.10 -12.24 12.98
N HIS A 171 -0.39 -10.95 12.82
CA HIS A 171 0.38 -10.06 11.97
C HIS A 171 0.87 -8.85 12.77
N ILE A 172 1.93 -8.24 12.29
CA ILE A 172 2.46 -6.99 12.84
C ILE A 172 1.97 -5.84 11.96
N ASN A 173 1.25 -4.90 12.57
CA ASN A 173 0.89 -3.66 11.90
C ASN A 173 2.10 -2.73 11.88
N VAL A 174 2.46 -2.23 10.70
CA VAL A 174 3.52 -1.27 10.52
C VAL A 174 2.94 0.05 10.05
N GLY A 175 2.99 1.02 10.91
CA GLY A 175 2.46 2.37 10.69
C GLY A 175 3.24 3.39 11.52
N THR A 176 2.86 4.66 11.42
CA THR A 176 3.52 5.76 12.14
C THR A 176 3.15 5.80 13.63
N GLY A 177 2.13 5.05 14.04
CA GLY A 177 1.63 5.03 15.42
C GLY A 177 0.98 6.35 15.86
N LYS A 178 0.62 7.21 14.94
CA LYS A 178 -0.11 8.46 15.20
C LYS A 178 -1.52 8.31 14.66
N GLU A 179 -2.50 8.38 15.53
CA GLU A 179 -3.91 8.53 15.17
C GLU A 179 -4.25 9.97 14.77
#